data_593ecfec94bfa7a7061457c2eb692ca2
#
_entry.id   593ecfec94bfa7a7061457c2eb692ca2
#
_cell.length_a   1.000
_cell.length_b   1.000
_cell.length_c   1.000
_cell.angle_alpha   90.00
_cell.angle_beta   90.00
_cell.angle_gamma   90.00
#
_symmetry.space_group_name_H-M   'P 1'
#
loop_
_entity.id
_entity.type
_entity.pdbx_description
1 polymer ?
#
loop_
_entity_poly.entity_id
_entity_poly.type
_entity_poly.pdbx_seq_one_letter_code
_entity_poly.pdbx_strand_id
1 'polypeptide(L)'
;MGNLFAKPAKQNSRSKFVPSKQDQAILDLKLARDGLHRYQERAEMESERLLDRAKESHKVGNKKKAVYFMKVRKLKQSKIEDLHGQLLTIENQVNSIEWQTQSVQIFAAMESANNALKALHEVLPL
;
A
#
# COMPACT_ATOMS: atom_id res chain seq x y z
N MET A 1 39.33 -14.79 -12.41
CA MET A 1 38.55 -15.39 -11.45
C MET A 1 37.33 -14.69 -11.06
N GLY A 2 37.38 -13.43 -10.94
CA GLY A 2 36.18 -12.70 -10.66
C GLY A 2 35.07 -13.02 -11.61
N ASN A 3 35.42 -13.49 -12.73
CA ASN A 3 34.44 -13.82 -13.74
C ASN A 3 33.47 -14.83 -13.29
N LEU A 4 33.94 -15.73 -12.48
CA LEU A 4 33.10 -16.78 -12.03
C LEU A 4 31.97 -16.27 -11.24
N PHE A 5 32.20 -15.20 -10.55
CA PHE A 5 31.17 -14.65 -9.74
C PHE A 5 30.17 -13.93 -10.54
N ALA A 6 30.60 -13.55 -11.64
CA ALA A 6 29.73 -12.88 -12.52
C ALA A 6 28.54 -13.71 -12.76
N LYS A 7 28.52 -14.87 -12.40
CA LYS A 7 27.38 -15.63 -12.56
C LYS A 7 26.19 -14.92 -12.79
N PRO A 8 26.27 -13.98 -13.57
CA PRO A 8 25.12 -13.27 -13.99
C PRO A 8 24.14 -14.23 -14.58
N ALA A 9 24.65 -15.33 -14.97
CA ALA A 9 23.79 -16.33 -15.54
C ALA A 9 22.65 -16.71 -14.62
N LYS A 10 22.94 -16.79 -13.35
CA LYS A 10 21.90 -17.11 -12.40
C LYS A 10 20.91 -16.00 -12.28
N GLN A 11 21.42 -14.79 -12.27
CA GLN A 11 20.56 -13.65 -12.19
C GLN A 11 19.66 -13.55 -13.39
N ASN A 12 20.20 -13.90 -14.54
CA ASN A 12 19.41 -13.90 -15.74
C ASN A 12 18.26 -14.86 -15.68
N SER A 13 18.47 -15.99 -15.06
CA SER A 13 17.37 -16.91 -14.90
C SER A 13 16.25 -16.33 -14.08
N ARG A 14 16.61 -15.61 -13.04
CA ARG A 14 15.62 -14.99 -12.20
C ARG A 14 14.95 -13.85 -12.89
N SER A 15 15.71 -13.14 -13.71
CA SER A 15 15.16 -11.98 -14.37
C SER A 15 14.14 -12.32 -15.43
N LYS A 16 13.90 -13.58 -15.68
CA LYS A 16 12.84 -13.98 -16.60
C LYS A 16 11.47 -13.65 -16.06
N PHE A 17 11.34 -13.58 -14.74
CA PHE A 17 10.08 -13.17 -14.15
C PHE A 17 9.97 -11.65 -14.23
N VAL A 18 9.01 -11.19 -14.98
CA VAL A 18 8.72 -9.76 -15.08
C VAL A 18 7.30 -9.57 -14.58
N PRO A 19 7.11 -8.82 -13.50
CA PRO A 19 5.76 -8.55 -13.01
C PRO A 19 4.96 -7.78 -14.05
N SER A 20 3.68 -8.05 -14.11
CA SER A 20 2.77 -7.29 -14.95
C SER A 20 2.71 -5.83 -14.45
N LYS A 21 2.18 -4.95 -15.29
CA LYS A 21 1.98 -3.55 -14.87
C LYS A 21 1.09 -3.46 -13.64
N GLN A 22 0.08 -4.32 -13.57
CA GLN A 22 -0.82 -4.36 -12.42
C GLN A 22 -0.08 -4.81 -11.16
N ASP A 23 0.74 -5.85 -11.27
CA ASP A 23 1.53 -6.34 -10.13
C ASP A 23 2.51 -5.27 -9.66
N GLN A 24 3.14 -4.56 -10.58
CA GLN A 24 4.06 -3.47 -10.24
C GLN A 24 3.33 -2.33 -9.55
N ALA A 25 2.14 -1.98 -10.03
CA ALA A 25 1.33 -0.93 -9.43
C ALA A 25 0.91 -1.31 -8.02
N ILE A 26 0.48 -2.56 -7.80
CA ILE A 26 0.12 -3.04 -6.47
C ILE A 26 1.32 -2.99 -5.54
N LEU A 27 2.48 -3.43 -6.02
CA LEU A 27 3.69 -3.39 -5.21
C LEU A 27 4.05 -1.96 -4.81
N ASP A 28 4.02 -1.03 -5.76
CA ASP A 28 4.32 0.37 -5.49
C ASP A 28 3.35 0.97 -4.47
N LEU A 29 2.06 0.65 -4.60
CA LEU A 29 1.05 1.11 -3.65
C LEU A 29 1.27 0.53 -2.26
N LYS A 30 1.63 -0.74 -2.17
CA LYS A 30 1.89 -1.38 -0.88
C LYS A 30 3.14 -0.80 -0.21
N LEU A 31 4.16 -0.47 -0.98
CA LEU A 31 5.34 0.19 -0.45
C LEU A 31 5.02 1.60 0.05
N ALA A 32 4.20 2.33 -0.69
CA ALA A 32 3.74 3.65 -0.25
C ALA A 32 2.92 3.54 1.02
N ARG A 33 2.03 2.54 1.10
CA ARG A 33 1.23 2.29 2.29
C ARG A 33 2.11 2.04 3.51
N ASP A 34 3.13 1.19 3.36
CA ASP A 34 4.03 0.87 4.46
C ASP A 34 4.80 2.11 4.92
N GLY A 35 5.21 2.95 3.98
CA GLY A 35 5.87 4.22 4.31
C GLY A 35 4.96 5.16 5.07
N LEU A 36 3.70 5.26 4.68
CA LEU A 36 2.72 6.09 5.37
C LEU A 36 2.42 5.57 6.77
N HIS A 37 2.35 4.25 6.94
CA HIS A 37 2.17 3.67 8.28
C HIS A 37 3.33 4.01 9.21
N ARG A 38 4.56 3.94 8.72
CA ARG A 38 5.72 4.32 9.53
C ARG A 38 5.70 5.79 9.89
N TYR A 39 5.30 6.62 8.94
CA TYR A 39 5.18 8.06 9.19
C TYR A 39 4.09 8.33 10.25
N GLN A 40 2.96 7.63 10.13
CA GLN A 40 1.87 7.76 11.08
C GLN A 40 2.28 7.38 12.50
N GLU A 41 2.99 6.26 12.64
CA GLU A 41 3.48 5.82 13.94
C GLU A 41 4.38 6.87 14.58
N ARG A 42 5.29 7.45 13.81
CA ARG A 42 6.16 8.52 14.30
C ARG A 42 5.38 9.75 14.70
N ALA A 43 4.39 10.11 13.91
CA ALA A 43 3.57 11.29 14.20
C ALA A 43 2.76 11.09 15.48
N GLU A 44 2.24 9.89 15.71
CA GLU A 44 1.53 9.55 16.92
C GLU A 44 2.43 9.61 18.15
N MET A 45 3.65 9.10 18.04
CA MET A 45 4.63 9.19 19.12
C MET A 45 4.99 10.63 19.43
N GLU A 46 5.19 11.45 18.41
CA GLU A 46 5.46 12.89 18.61
C GLU A 46 4.28 13.59 19.25
N SER A 47 3.07 13.21 18.87
CA SER A 47 1.85 13.76 19.47
C SER A 47 1.79 13.47 20.97
N GLU A 48 2.14 12.25 21.38
CA GLU A 48 2.18 11.90 22.79
C GLU A 48 3.27 12.64 23.54
N ARG A 49 4.44 12.81 22.94
CA ARG A 49 5.51 13.60 23.54
C ARG A 49 5.09 15.04 23.76
N LEU A 50 4.37 15.60 22.82
CA LEU A 50 3.86 16.96 22.95
C LEU A 50 2.87 17.07 24.11
N LEU A 51 2.03 16.07 24.28
CA LEU A 51 1.11 16.03 25.42
C LEU A 51 1.86 15.99 26.73
N ASP A 52 2.89 15.16 26.82
CA ASP A 52 3.70 15.05 28.04
C ASP A 52 4.41 16.37 28.33
N ARG A 53 4.94 17.02 27.32
CA ARG A 53 5.59 18.34 27.48
C ARG A 53 4.60 19.39 27.93
N ALA A 54 3.37 19.35 27.41
CA ALA A 54 2.32 20.26 27.83
C ALA A 54 1.97 20.06 29.31
N LYS A 55 1.83 18.80 29.72
CA LYS A 55 1.54 18.48 31.13
C LYS A 55 2.65 18.95 32.04
N GLU A 56 3.89 18.75 31.65
CA GLU A 56 5.04 19.15 32.42
C GLU A 56 5.14 20.67 32.53
N SER A 57 4.91 21.36 31.45
CA SER A 57 4.89 22.83 31.45
C SER A 57 3.80 23.37 32.35
N HIS A 58 2.65 22.72 32.36
CA HIS A 58 1.54 23.10 33.23
C HIS A 58 1.89 22.90 34.71
N LYS A 59 2.58 21.81 35.04
CA LYS A 59 2.99 21.52 36.42
C LYS A 59 3.92 22.60 36.98
N VAL A 60 4.82 23.10 36.16
CA VAL A 60 5.75 24.14 36.61
C VAL A 60 5.18 25.55 36.48
N GLY A 61 3.90 25.66 36.14
CA GLY A 61 3.22 26.96 36.08
C GLY A 61 3.41 27.73 34.79
N ASN A 62 4.05 27.16 33.79
CA ASN A 62 4.24 27.83 32.51
C ASN A 62 3.07 27.54 31.57
N LYS A 63 1.97 28.25 31.74
CA LYS A 63 0.76 28.06 30.98
C LYS A 63 0.92 28.34 29.49
N LYS A 64 1.69 29.40 29.16
CA LYS A 64 1.91 29.76 27.76
C LYS A 64 2.56 28.63 26.99
N LYS A 65 3.56 28.00 27.60
CA LYS A 65 4.28 26.89 26.97
C LYS A 65 3.40 25.68 26.84
N ALA A 66 2.59 25.39 27.85
CA ALA A 66 1.63 24.29 27.79
C ALA A 66 0.63 24.47 26.64
N VAL A 67 0.09 25.67 26.48
CA VAL A 67 -0.83 25.98 25.37
C VAL A 67 -0.14 25.85 24.03
N TYR A 68 1.09 26.29 23.93
CA TYR A 68 1.87 26.17 22.70
C TYR A 68 2.01 24.70 22.28
N PHE A 69 2.40 23.83 23.21
CA PHE A 69 2.55 22.41 22.93
C PHE A 69 1.23 21.77 22.53
N MET A 70 0.13 22.15 23.15
CA MET A 70 -1.18 21.64 22.78
C MET A 70 -1.61 22.09 21.40
N LYS A 71 -1.29 23.30 21.00
CA LYS A 71 -1.56 23.79 19.63
C LYS A 71 -0.76 23.02 18.60
N VAL A 72 0.52 22.79 18.87
CA VAL A 72 1.38 22.02 17.97
C VAL A 72 0.86 20.57 17.87
N ARG A 73 0.42 20.00 18.99
CA ARG A 73 -0.17 18.67 19.02
C ARG A 73 -1.41 18.60 18.14
N LYS A 74 -2.25 19.61 18.19
CA LYS A 74 -3.46 19.67 17.36
C LYS A 74 -3.13 19.65 15.88
N LEU A 75 -2.08 20.37 15.47
CA LEU A 75 -1.61 20.32 14.09
C LEU A 75 -1.13 18.94 13.69
N LYS A 76 -0.42 18.24 14.59
CA LYS A 76 0.02 16.88 14.36
C LYS A 76 -1.16 15.93 14.19
N GLN A 77 -2.17 16.05 15.03
CA GLN A 77 -3.37 15.22 14.95
C GLN A 77 -4.12 15.43 13.65
N SER A 78 -4.18 16.66 13.17
CA SER A 78 -4.78 16.95 11.87
C SER A 78 -4.04 16.25 10.73
N LYS A 79 -2.70 16.23 10.78
CA LYS A 79 -1.90 15.51 9.79
C LYS A 79 -2.10 14.01 9.88
N ILE A 80 -2.28 13.47 11.07
CA ILE A 80 -2.57 12.04 11.26
C ILE A 80 -3.89 11.68 10.60
N GLU A 81 -4.91 12.53 10.72
CA GLU A 81 -6.18 12.31 10.04
C GLU A 81 -6.03 12.32 8.53
N ASP A 82 -5.23 13.24 7.99
CA ASP A 82 -4.94 13.28 6.56
C ASP A 82 -4.25 11.98 6.11
N LEU A 83 -3.33 11.47 6.93
CA LEU A 83 -2.66 10.20 6.62
C LEU A 83 -3.64 9.03 6.58
N HIS A 84 -4.61 9.01 7.50
CA HIS A 84 -5.66 7.99 7.47
C HIS A 84 -6.44 8.03 6.16
N GLY A 85 -6.77 9.23 5.69
CA GLY A 85 -7.45 9.40 4.41
C GLY A 85 -6.62 8.88 3.25
N GLN A 86 -5.33 9.17 3.24
CA GLN A 86 -4.42 8.69 2.20
C GLN A 86 -4.28 7.17 2.22
N LEU A 87 -4.19 6.58 3.42
CA LEU A 87 -4.11 5.13 3.57
C LEU A 87 -5.37 4.45 3.04
N LEU A 88 -6.53 5.02 3.34
CA LEU A 88 -7.79 4.49 2.85
C LEU A 88 -7.86 4.55 1.33
N THR A 89 -7.38 5.63 0.74
CA THR A 89 -7.31 5.77 -0.71
C THR A 89 -6.43 4.70 -1.34
N ILE A 90 -5.27 4.45 -0.74
CA ILE A 90 -4.36 3.41 -1.22
C ILE A 90 -5.01 2.03 -1.15
N GLU A 91 -5.69 1.72 -0.05
CA GLU A 91 -6.39 0.43 0.09
C GLU A 91 -7.46 0.28 -0.99
N ASN A 92 -8.21 1.34 -1.26
CA ASN A 92 -9.19 1.33 -2.34
C ASN A 92 -8.55 1.08 -3.69
N GLN A 93 -7.42 1.70 -3.96
CA GLN A 93 -6.72 1.54 -5.23
C GLN A 93 -6.19 0.12 -5.40
N VAL A 94 -5.60 -0.45 -4.35
CA VAL A 94 -5.12 -1.83 -4.38
C VAL A 94 -6.28 -2.78 -4.65
N ASN A 95 -7.36 -2.62 -3.92
CA ASN A 95 -8.54 -3.47 -4.08
C ASN A 95 -9.14 -3.36 -5.48
N SER A 96 -9.16 -2.16 -6.04
CA SER A 96 -9.68 -1.96 -7.39
C SER A 96 -8.84 -2.66 -8.44
N ILE A 97 -7.52 -2.57 -8.32
CA ILE A 97 -6.62 -3.22 -9.27
C ILE A 97 -6.75 -4.74 -9.15
N GLU A 98 -6.79 -5.26 -7.93
CA GLU A 98 -6.94 -6.69 -7.70
C GLU A 98 -8.27 -7.19 -8.25
N TRP A 99 -9.33 -6.45 -8.02
CA TRP A 99 -10.65 -6.79 -8.56
C TRP A 99 -10.65 -6.82 -10.09
N GLN A 100 -10.07 -5.81 -10.72
CA GLN A 100 -10.00 -5.75 -12.18
C GLN A 100 -9.21 -6.91 -12.75
N THR A 101 -8.10 -7.26 -12.11
CA THR A 101 -7.27 -8.38 -12.55
C THR A 101 -8.06 -9.70 -12.47
N GLN A 102 -8.77 -9.91 -11.37
CA GLN A 102 -9.59 -11.10 -11.19
C GLN A 102 -10.73 -11.14 -12.19
N SER A 103 -11.36 -10.01 -12.45
CA SER A 103 -12.46 -9.93 -13.41
C SER A 103 -12.02 -10.29 -14.81
N VAL A 104 -10.84 -9.83 -15.23
CA VAL A 104 -10.28 -10.18 -16.52
C VAL A 104 -10.07 -11.70 -16.63
N GLN A 105 -9.55 -12.33 -15.58
CA GLN A 105 -9.34 -13.76 -15.55
C GLN A 105 -10.66 -14.53 -15.62
N ILE A 106 -11.67 -14.05 -14.91
CA ILE A 106 -13.00 -14.68 -14.92
C ILE A 106 -13.61 -14.57 -16.31
N PHE A 107 -13.55 -13.41 -16.94
CA PHE A 107 -14.08 -13.24 -18.28
C PHE A 107 -13.35 -14.11 -19.29
N ALA A 108 -12.04 -14.25 -19.18
CA ALA A 108 -11.26 -15.12 -20.06
C ALA A 108 -11.67 -16.58 -19.89
N ALA A 109 -11.92 -17.01 -18.65
CA ALA A 109 -12.37 -18.36 -18.37
C ALA A 109 -13.78 -18.61 -18.94
N MET A 110 -14.67 -17.64 -18.80
CA MET A 110 -16.02 -17.73 -19.35
C MET A 110 -16.01 -17.81 -20.87
N GLU A 111 -15.17 -17.03 -21.53
CA GLU A 111 -15.03 -17.05 -22.96
C GLU A 111 -14.50 -18.40 -23.44
N SER A 112 -13.48 -18.93 -22.75
CA SER A 112 -12.94 -20.23 -23.05
C SER A 112 -13.98 -21.34 -22.90
N ALA A 113 -14.79 -21.29 -21.84
CA ALA A 113 -15.85 -22.22 -21.61
C ALA A 113 -16.92 -22.14 -22.70
N ASN A 114 -17.30 -20.94 -23.12
CA ASN A 114 -18.24 -20.73 -24.21
C ASN A 114 -17.72 -21.31 -25.52
N ASN A 115 -16.47 -21.11 -25.82
CA ASN A 115 -15.86 -21.66 -27.04
C ASN A 115 -15.86 -23.20 -27.00
N ALA A 116 -15.58 -23.78 -25.86
CA ALA A 116 -15.61 -25.21 -25.69
C ALA A 116 -17.02 -25.75 -25.88
N LEU A 117 -18.03 -25.07 -25.36
CA LEU A 117 -19.45 -25.47 -25.54
C LEU A 117 -19.87 -25.39 -27.00
N LYS A 118 -19.45 -24.35 -27.71
CA LYS A 118 -19.74 -24.22 -29.13
C LYS A 118 -19.12 -25.36 -29.92
N ALA A 119 -17.87 -25.68 -29.63
CA ALA A 119 -17.18 -26.77 -30.28
C ALA A 119 -17.90 -28.09 -30.02
N LEU A 120 -18.37 -28.29 -28.81
CA LEU A 120 -19.12 -29.51 -28.46
C LEU A 120 -20.44 -29.60 -29.22
N HIS A 121 -21.14 -28.47 -29.34
CA HIS A 121 -22.40 -28.44 -30.09
C HIS A 121 -22.20 -28.69 -31.58
N GLU A 122 -21.06 -28.32 -32.13
CA GLU A 122 -20.77 -28.64 -33.53
C GLU A 122 -20.54 -30.11 -33.74
N VAL A 123 -19.93 -30.77 -32.76
CA VAL A 123 -19.66 -32.22 -32.85
C VAL A 123 -20.90 -33.06 -32.51
N LEU A 124 -21.73 -32.56 -31.61
CA LEU A 124 -22.95 -33.27 -31.17
C LEU A 124 -24.16 -32.36 -31.41
N PRO A 125 -24.52 -32.18 -32.67
CA PRO A 125 -25.67 -31.33 -32.97
C PRO A 125 -26.94 -31.97 -32.43
N LEU A 126 -27.66 -31.22 -31.69
CA LEU A 126 -28.97 -31.65 -31.21
C LEU A 126 -30.08 -30.99 -32.05
#